data_4b363c371fc15e428e90b095d78d347a
#
_entry.id   4b363c371fc15e428e90b095d78d347a
#
_cell.length_a   1.000
_cell.length_b   1.000
_cell.length_c   1.000
_cell.angle_alpha   90.00
_cell.angle_beta   90.00
_cell.angle_gamma   90.00
#
_symmetry.space_group_name_H-M   'P 1'
#
loop_
_entity.id
_entity.type
_entity.pdbx_description
1 polymer ?
#
loop_
_entity_poly.entity_id
_entity_poly.type
_entity_poly.pdbx_seq_one_letter_code
_entity_poly.pdbx_strand_id
1 'polypeptide(L)'
;MPGVSQVNERKRKQNEKKFGAWEELPGGGRRYWLEVMGRSGWKARYVKEVDAEERTLRFYQEIYNERGELVEIHEKYPIDKGHRKIKGE
;
A
#
# COMPACT_ATOMS: atom_id res chain seq x y z
N MET A 1 -0.58 -30.25 3.07
CA MET A 1 -0.13 -29.65 3.19
C MET A 1 -0.21 -28.85 3.93
N PRO A 2 0.17 -28.82 4.48
CA PRO A 2 0.04 -27.95 5.23
C PRO A 2 0.00 -26.83 4.56
N GLY A 3 0.19 -26.76 3.92
CA GLY A 3 0.06 -25.85 3.23
C GLY A 3 -0.09 -24.58 3.68
N VAL A 4 -0.55 -23.79 2.86
CA VAL A 4 -0.87 -22.48 3.20
C VAL A 4 -1.90 -22.53 4.23
N SER A 5 -1.63 -21.91 5.30
CA SER A 5 -2.54 -21.93 6.39
C SER A 5 -3.76 -21.10 6.04
N GLN A 6 -4.85 -21.41 6.71
CA GLN A 6 -6.07 -20.64 6.55
C GLN A 6 -5.88 -19.21 7.05
N VAL A 7 -4.93 -19.01 7.97
CA VAL A 7 -4.62 -17.69 8.48
C VAL A 7 -4.10 -16.81 7.35
N ASN A 8 -3.24 -17.35 6.50
CA ASN A 8 -2.72 -16.57 5.37
C ASN A 8 -3.81 -16.24 4.37
N GLU A 9 -4.67 -17.20 4.08
CA GLU A 9 -5.79 -16.95 3.18
C GLU A 9 -6.75 -15.93 3.75
N ARG A 10 -7.00 -16.00 5.05
CA ARG A 10 -7.88 -15.04 5.69
C ARG A 10 -7.33 -13.63 5.56
N LYS A 11 -6.04 -13.47 5.87
CA LYS A 11 -5.41 -12.16 5.75
C LYS A 11 -5.44 -11.66 4.32
N ARG A 12 -5.23 -12.57 3.37
CA ARG A 12 -5.24 -12.20 1.96
C ARG A 12 -6.61 -11.67 1.55
N LYS A 13 -7.66 -12.36 1.95
CA LYS A 13 -9.02 -11.92 1.64
C LYS A 13 -9.36 -10.60 2.32
N GLN A 14 -8.88 -10.41 3.54
CA GLN A 14 -9.09 -9.15 4.23
C GLN A 14 -8.42 -8.00 3.49
N ASN A 15 -7.18 -8.21 3.01
CA ASN A 15 -6.48 -7.19 2.27
C ASN A 15 -7.14 -6.91 0.93
N GLU A 16 -7.58 -7.96 0.23
CA GLU A 16 -8.29 -7.78 -1.03
C GLU A 16 -9.54 -6.93 -0.85
N LYS A 17 -10.28 -7.20 0.21
CA LYS A 17 -11.50 -6.46 0.48
C LYS A 17 -11.21 -5.02 0.86
N LYS A 18 -10.19 -4.82 1.70
CA LYS A 18 -9.87 -3.49 2.20
C LYS A 18 -9.32 -2.58 1.11
N PHE A 19 -8.41 -3.10 0.28
CA PHE A 19 -7.71 -2.28 -0.70
C PHE A 19 -8.40 -2.27 -2.05
N GLY A 20 -8.88 -3.40 -2.50
CA GLY A 20 -9.63 -3.48 -3.74
C GLY A 20 -8.79 -3.60 -4.99
N ALA A 21 -7.50 -3.36 -4.92
CA ALA A 21 -6.60 -3.48 -6.06
C ALA A 21 -5.26 -4.03 -5.57
N TRP A 22 -4.62 -4.83 -6.41
CA TRP A 22 -3.30 -5.36 -6.04
C TRP A 22 -2.62 -5.93 -7.28
N GLU A 23 -1.31 -6.16 -7.14
CA GLU A 23 -0.54 -6.86 -8.14
C GLU A 23 0.35 -7.88 -7.45
N GLU A 24 0.65 -8.94 -8.17
CA GLU A 24 1.53 -9.97 -7.65
C GLU A 24 2.97 -9.52 -7.79
N LEU A 25 3.77 -9.81 -6.79
CA LEU A 25 5.19 -9.48 -6.81
C LEU A 25 6.01 -10.76 -6.97
N PRO A 26 7.25 -10.65 -7.43
CA PRO A 26 8.11 -11.83 -7.48
C PRO A 26 8.23 -12.44 -6.09
N GLY A 27 8.26 -13.77 -6.03
CA GLY A 27 8.36 -14.46 -4.76
C GLY A 27 7.05 -14.73 -4.08
N GLY A 28 5.93 -14.36 -4.70
CA GLY A 28 4.61 -14.69 -4.17
C GLY A 28 4.00 -13.64 -3.28
N GLY A 29 4.68 -12.54 -3.07
CA GLY A 29 4.09 -11.44 -2.32
C GLY A 29 3.14 -10.62 -3.16
N ARG A 30 2.61 -9.57 -2.58
CA ARG A 30 1.66 -8.68 -3.26
C ARG A 30 1.88 -7.25 -2.85
N ARG A 31 1.47 -6.35 -3.74
CA ARG A 31 1.35 -4.92 -3.43
C ARG A 31 -0.11 -4.55 -3.59
N TYR A 32 -0.75 -4.21 -2.46
CA TYR A 32 -2.14 -3.75 -2.44
C TYR A 32 -2.15 -2.23 -2.45
N TRP A 33 -3.20 -1.64 -3.05
CA TRP A 33 -3.34 -0.18 -2.94
C TRP A 33 -4.81 0.22 -2.94
N LEU A 34 -5.03 1.43 -2.41
CA LEU A 34 -6.34 2.05 -2.32
C LEU A 34 -6.14 3.53 -2.58
N GLU A 35 -6.91 4.09 -3.50
CA GLU A 35 -6.84 5.52 -3.80
C GLU A 35 -8.03 6.23 -3.17
N VAL A 36 -7.76 7.39 -2.58
CA VAL A 36 -8.79 8.22 -1.98
C VAL A 36 -8.65 9.62 -2.55
N MET A 37 -9.74 10.13 -3.09
CA MET A 37 -9.73 11.49 -3.64
C MET A 37 -9.80 12.50 -2.51
N GLY A 38 -8.98 13.52 -2.61
CA GLY A 38 -8.97 14.61 -1.65
C GLY A 38 -9.56 15.85 -2.27
N ARG A 39 -9.17 16.98 -1.70
CA ARG A 39 -9.67 18.27 -2.16
C ARG A 39 -8.92 18.73 -3.40
N SER A 40 -9.60 19.50 -4.21
CA SER A 40 -8.99 20.23 -5.34
C SER A 40 -8.26 19.31 -6.31
N GLY A 41 -8.76 18.09 -6.48
CA GLY A 41 -8.16 17.16 -7.42
C GLY A 41 -6.94 16.42 -6.90
N TRP A 42 -6.56 16.63 -5.66
CA TRP A 42 -5.48 15.87 -5.05
C TRP A 42 -5.99 14.49 -4.67
N LYS A 43 -5.08 13.54 -4.56
CA LYS A 43 -5.46 12.20 -4.12
C LYS A 43 -4.35 11.57 -3.30
N ALA A 44 -4.74 10.62 -2.46
CA ALA A 44 -3.82 9.82 -1.69
C ALA A 44 -3.90 8.38 -2.17
N ARG A 45 -2.76 7.71 -2.19
CA ARG A 45 -2.73 6.28 -2.47
C ARG A 45 -2.09 5.60 -1.28
N TYR A 46 -2.81 4.67 -0.66
CA TYR A 46 -2.28 3.87 0.43
C TYR A 46 -1.79 2.56 -0.17
N VAL A 47 -0.54 2.18 0.13
CA VAL A 47 0.09 1.02 -0.46
C VAL A 47 0.61 0.10 0.63
N LYS A 48 0.27 -1.18 0.53
CA LYS A 48 0.72 -2.19 1.48
C LYS A 48 1.40 -3.30 0.71
N GLU A 49 2.66 -3.56 1.04
CA GLU A 49 3.40 -4.65 0.43
C GLU A 49 3.53 -5.78 1.44
N VAL A 50 3.26 -6.99 0.99
CA VAL A 50 3.28 -8.17 1.86
C VAL A 50 4.13 -9.25 1.20
N ASP A 51 4.62 -10.17 2.02
CA ASP A 51 5.34 -11.34 1.52
C ASP A 51 4.36 -12.46 1.19
N ALA A 52 4.89 -13.62 0.83
CA ALA A 52 4.07 -14.74 0.40
C ALA A 52 3.17 -15.26 1.51
N GLU A 53 3.52 -15.03 2.76
CA GLU A 53 2.68 -15.41 3.90
C GLU A 53 1.77 -14.27 4.35
N GLU A 54 1.68 -13.21 3.57
CA GLU A 54 0.82 -12.07 3.85
C GLU A 54 1.30 -11.25 5.04
N ARG A 55 2.58 -11.37 5.41
CA ARG A 55 3.15 -10.52 6.45
C ARG A 55 3.48 -9.18 5.83
N THR A 56 3.16 -8.10 6.53
CA THR A 56 3.40 -6.75 6.03
C THR A 56 4.89 -6.46 6.01
N LEU A 57 5.38 -6.12 4.84
CA LEU A 57 6.76 -5.69 4.67
C LEU A 57 6.87 -4.18 4.70
N ARG A 58 5.85 -3.51 4.16
CA ARG A 58 5.91 -2.07 4.03
C ARG A 58 4.51 -1.51 3.90
N PHE A 59 4.28 -0.36 4.51
CA PHE A 59 3.01 0.35 4.37
C PHE A 59 3.34 1.83 4.25
N TYR A 60 2.83 2.48 3.23
CA TYR A 60 3.12 3.89 3.00
C TYR A 60 1.96 4.56 2.30
N GLN A 61 1.99 5.89 2.33
CA GLN A 61 0.99 6.72 1.69
C GLN A 61 1.70 7.62 0.70
N GLU A 62 1.13 7.72 -0.49
CA GLU A 62 1.62 8.64 -1.53
C GLU A 62 0.58 9.71 -1.73
N ILE A 63 1.01 10.96 -1.88
CA ILE A 63 0.11 12.08 -2.13
C ILE A 63 0.42 12.64 -3.51
N TYR A 64 -0.62 12.77 -4.31
CA TYR A 64 -0.52 13.30 -5.68
C TYR A 64 -1.31 14.59 -5.77
N ASN A 65 -0.76 15.56 -6.50
CA ASN A 65 -1.46 16.82 -6.70
C ASN A 65 -2.45 16.70 -7.85
N GLU A 66 -3.09 17.82 -8.22
CA GLU A 66 -4.14 17.81 -9.24
C GLU A 66 -3.60 17.47 -10.62
N ARG A 67 -2.29 17.59 -10.83
CA ARG A 67 -1.67 17.22 -12.10
C ARG A 67 -1.20 15.78 -12.13
N GLY A 68 -1.47 15.03 -11.07
CA GLY A 68 -1.05 13.63 -10.99
C GLY A 68 0.41 13.45 -10.62
N GLU A 69 1.06 14.50 -10.13
CA GLU A 69 2.45 14.42 -9.73
C GLU A 69 2.56 13.96 -8.30
N LEU A 70 3.51 13.07 -8.03
CA LEU A 70 3.77 12.61 -6.66
C LEU A 70 4.51 13.72 -5.92
N VAL A 71 3.91 14.25 -4.86
CA VAL A 71 4.46 15.39 -4.14
C VAL A 71 4.89 15.07 -2.71
N GLU A 72 4.33 14.01 -2.12
CA GLU A 72 4.71 13.60 -0.75
C GLU A 72 4.62 12.10 -0.63
N ILE A 73 5.42 11.56 0.28
CA ILE A 73 5.32 10.16 0.63
C ILE A 73 5.46 10.07 2.15
N HIS A 74 4.69 9.18 2.77
CA HIS A 74 4.72 8.97 4.21
C HIS A 74 4.91 7.48 4.46
N GLU A 75 6.14 7.09 4.83
CA GLU A 75 6.43 5.71 5.21
C GLU A 75 5.86 5.47 6.60
N LYS A 76 4.99 4.46 6.73
CA LYS A 76 4.32 4.20 8.00
C LYS A 76 4.78 2.92 8.66
N TYR A 77 5.32 1.99 7.89
CA TYR A 77 5.78 0.72 8.44
C TYR A 77 6.93 0.22 7.56
N PRO A 78 7.99 -0.33 8.10
CA PRO A 78 8.19 -0.69 9.52
C PRO A 78 8.49 0.49 10.43
N ILE A 79 8.90 1.62 9.90
CA ILE A 79 9.20 2.79 10.72
C ILE A 79 8.45 3.97 10.16
N ASP A 80 7.67 4.65 11.00
CA ASP A 80 6.94 5.83 10.57
C ASP A 80 7.93 6.99 10.45
N LYS A 81 8.11 7.48 9.22
CA LYS A 81 9.07 8.53 8.92
C LYS A 81 8.42 9.88 8.69
N GLY A 82 7.11 9.95 8.92
CA GLY A 82 6.38 11.18 8.64
C GLY A 82 6.29 11.42 7.15
N HIS A 83 5.73 12.55 6.79
CA HIS A 83 5.59 12.93 5.38
C HIS A 83 6.90 13.51 4.88
N ARG A 84 7.33 13.06 3.72
CA ARG A 84 8.51 13.58 3.06
C ARG A 84 8.08 14.12 1.71
N LYS A 85 8.45 15.35 1.45
CA LYS A 85 8.10 15.97 0.19
C LYS A 85 9.05 15.51 -0.90
N ILE A 86 8.47 15.12 -1.99
CA ILE A 86 9.22 14.67 -3.14
C ILE A 86 9.54 15.85 -4.06
N LYS A 87 8.55 16.71 -4.27
CA LYS A 87 8.76 17.91 -5.04
C LYS A 87 8.91 19.05 -4.09
N GLY A 88 9.91 19.75 -4.26
CA GLY A 88 10.33 20.71 -3.38
C GLY A 88 9.51 21.82 -3.09
N GLU A 89 9.51 22.54 -2.57
CA GLU A 89 9.12 23.30 -2.31
C GLU A 89 8.67 23.57 -1.64
#